data_bab2999a0841e76f6cc10d5c225496a8
#
_entry.id   bab2999a0841e76f6cc10d5c225496a8
#
_cell.length_a   1.000
_cell.length_b   1.000
_cell.length_c   1.000
_cell.angle_alpha   90.00
_cell.angle_beta   90.00
_cell.angle_gamma   90.00
#
_symmetry.space_group_name_H-M   'P 1'
#
loop_
_entity.id
_entity.type
_entity.pdbx_description
1 polymer ?
#
loop_
_entity_poly.entity_id
_entity_poly.type
_entity_poly.pdbx_seq_one_letter_code
_entity_poly.pdbx_strand_id
1 'polypeptide(L)'
;MDIVERFLNYTQFDTQSSEDSQTTPSTEKQWDFARYLKKELEKIGLDDVELDDNGYIYAVLPANNDKDRKAPVIGFIAHYDTSPDCSGANIKPRVVEQYDGTDIILDADADIRISPQTFPELLNHQGEDIIVTDGHTLLGADDKAGIAEIVQAMVYLMEHPEVRHGEIHVAFNPDEEIGMGAHKFDVEKFGCQWAYTIDGGEVGELEFENFNAASAKIRITGMSVHPGYAKNKMLNAIRIATELASLLPSDETPETTDGYEGFFHLTSLNGNVETAELNYIIRDHDSKKFEERKKLLKAVCQQIDQKYGKPITSCQISDQYYNMREQIDPVMHVIDIAIKAMENAGVPVKIQAIRGGTDGAQLSFKGLPCPNIFAGGLNFHGPFEYLPIPSLHKAMDTIVQICSITAQYND
;
A
#
# COMPACT_ATOMS: atom_id res chain seq x y z
N MET A 1 1.66 -23.19 15.86
CA MET A 1 2.51 -22.09 15.36
C MET A 1 1.89 -20.82 15.91
N ASP A 2 2.64 -20.03 16.63
CA ASP A 2 2.19 -18.72 17.07
C ASP A 2 2.38 -17.66 15.97
N ILE A 3 1.94 -16.43 16.23
CA ILE A 3 1.94 -15.37 15.23
C ILE A 3 3.36 -14.94 14.81
N VAL A 4 4.31 -14.95 15.75
CA VAL A 4 5.72 -14.58 15.49
C VAL A 4 6.39 -15.65 14.65
N GLU A 5 6.24 -16.93 15.02
CA GLU A 5 6.75 -18.05 14.23
C GLU A 5 6.18 -18.05 12.82
N ARG A 6 4.88 -17.72 12.68
CA ARG A 6 4.20 -17.65 11.39
C ARG A 6 4.81 -16.55 10.53
N PHE A 7 4.92 -15.32 11.05
CA PHE A 7 5.55 -14.22 10.35
C PHE A 7 7.00 -14.55 9.93
N LEU A 8 7.82 -15.05 10.85
CA LEU A 8 9.20 -15.41 10.54
C LEU A 8 9.31 -16.50 9.45
N ASN A 9 8.37 -17.45 9.41
CA ASN A 9 8.29 -18.43 8.32
C ASN A 9 7.93 -17.79 6.98
N TYR A 10 7.02 -16.81 6.97
CA TYR A 10 6.60 -16.13 5.75
C TYR A 10 7.74 -15.30 5.14
N THR A 11 8.58 -14.69 5.97
CA THR A 11 9.75 -13.92 5.48
C THR A 11 10.79 -14.77 4.76
N GLN A 12 10.76 -16.10 4.89
CA GLN A 12 11.70 -16.99 4.20
C GLN A 12 11.40 -17.13 2.70
N PHE A 13 10.24 -16.70 2.25
CA PHE A 13 9.86 -16.72 0.83
C PHE A 13 10.23 -15.40 0.17
N ASP A 14 10.99 -15.48 -0.92
CA ASP A 14 11.18 -14.33 -1.81
C ASP A 14 9.93 -14.18 -2.68
N THR A 15 9.22 -13.07 -2.49
CA THR A 15 7.95 -12.79 -3.18
C THR A 15 7.97 -11.45 -3.90
N GLN A 16 9.15 -10.90 -4.16
CA GLN A 16 9.31 -9.59 -4.78
C GLN A 16 8.59 -9.51 -6.12
N SER A 17 7.75 -8.48 -6.28
CA SER A 17 7.03 -8.15 -7.52
C SER A 17 7.94 -7.47 -8.57
N SER A 18 7.44 -7.23 -9.77
CA SER A 18 8.19 -6.64 -10.87
C SER A 18 7.30 -5.76 -11.76
N GLU A 19 7.61 -4.46 -11.84
CA GLU A 19 6.90 -3.50 -12.71
C GLU A 19 7.01 -3.80 -14.21
N ASP A 20 8.07 -4.50 -14.63
CA ASP A 20 8.33 -4.81 -16.03
C ASP A 20 7.51 -6.01 -16.56
N SER A 21 6.81 -6.70 -15.67
CA SER A 21 6.05 -7.91 -15.99
C SER A 21 4.71 -7.62 -16.66
N GLN A 22 4.25 -8.58 -17.47
CA GLN A 22 2.91 -8.57 -18.07
C GLN A 22 2.04 -9.72 -17.55
N THR A 23 2.55 -10.49 -16.59
CA THR A 23 1.83 -11.60 -15.96
C THR A 23 1.27 -11.20 -14.59
N THR A 24 0.34 -11.97 -14.07
CA THR A 24 -0.14 -11.90 -12.69
C THR A 24 -0.12 -13.32 -12.11
N PRO A 25 0.61 -13.60 -11.05
CA PRO A 25 1.59 -12.72 -10.39
C PRO A 25 2.70 -12.24 -11.35
N SER A 26 3.27 -11.09 -11.03
CA SER A 26 4.34 -10.49 -11.85
C SER A 26 5.64 -11.27 -11.84
N THR A 27 5.85 -12.14 -10.85
CA THR A 27 7.02 -13.01 -10.75
C THR A 27 6.64 -14.45 -10.36
N GLU A 28 7.37 -15.43 -10.89
CA GLU A 28 7.14 -16.86 -10.60
C GLU A 28 7.39 -17.19 -9.11
N LYS A 29 8.29 -16.49 -8.45
CA LYS A 29 8.63 -16.73 -7.04
C LYS A 29 7.47 -16.47 -6.07
N GLN A 30 6.53 -15.64 -6.43
CA GLN A 30 5.30 -15.40 -5.65
C GLN A 30 4.44 -16.66 -5.53
N TRP A 31 4.42 -17.54 -6.55
CA TRP A 31 3.67 -18.80 -6.54
C TRP A 31 4.10 -19.77 -5.44
N ASP A 32 5.36 -19.76 -5.05
CA ASP A 32 5.84 -20.67 -4.00
C ASP A 32 5.22 -20.34 -2.65
N PHE A 33 5.13 -19.06 -2.33
CA PHE A 33 4.44 -18.61 -1.13
C PHE A 33 2.93 -18.84 -1.22
N ALA A 34 2.31 -18.51 -2.35
CA ALA A 34 0.88 -18.73 -2.55
C ALA A 34 0.48 -20.21 -2.34
N ARG A 35 1.26 -21.14 -2.87
CA ARG A 35 1.05 -22.59 -2.65
C ARG A 35 1.28 -23.01 -1.21
N TYR A 36 2.26 -22.41 -0.52
CA TYR A 36 2.50 -22.64 0.88
C TYR A 36 1.33 -22.16 1.73
N LEU A 37 0.90 -20.92 1.53
CA LEU A 37 -0.20 -20.30 2.30
C LEU A 37 -1.52 -21.07 2.08
N LYS A 38 -1.86 -21.43 0.83
CA LYS A 38 -3.02 -22.29 0.56
C LYS A 38 -3.03 -23.55 1.41
N LYS A 39 -1.90 -24.29 1.46
CA LYS A 39 -1.79 -25.51 2.25
C LYS A 39 -1.90 -25.25 3.76
N GLU A 40 -1.42 -24.11 4.23
CA GLU A 40 -1.57 -23.73 5.62
C GLU A 40 -3.03 -23.48 5.98
N LEU A 41 -3.77 -22.73 5.14
CA LEU A 41 -5.20 -22.46 5.34
C LEU A 41 -6.04 -23.76 5.33
N GLU A 42 -5.75 -24.68 4.38
CA GLU A 42 -6.37 -26.01 4.35
C GLU A 42 -6.07 -26.82 5.63
N LYS A 43 -4.82 -26.78 6.12
CA LYS A 43 -4.40 -27.48 7.34
C LYS A 43 -5.03 -26.89 8.61
N ILE A 44 -5.22 -25.57 8.66
CA ILE A 44 -5.92 -24.89 9.75
C ILE A 44 -7.38 -25.32 9.78
N GLY A 45 -7.99 -25.62 8.63
CA GLY A 45 -9.37 -26.09 8.50
C GLY A 45 -10.33 -24.98 8.10
N LEU A 46 -9.89 -23.98 7.35
CA LEU A 46 -10.78 -23.04 6.67
C LEU A 46 -11.50 -23.75 5.51
N ASP A 47 -12.72 -23.33 5.23
CA ASP A 47 -13.52 -23.84 4.13
C ASP A 47 -13.20 -23.12 2.82
N ASP A 48 -13.54 -23.74 1.69
CA ASP A 48 -13.45 -23.20 0.33
C ASP A 48 -12.09 -22.56 -0.02
N VAL A 49 -10.99 -23.16 0.46
CA VAL A 49 -9.63 -22.66 0.20
C VAL A 49 -9.28 -22.86 -1.27
N GLU A 50 -9.18 -21.77 -1.99
CA GLU A 50 -8.85 -21.75 -3.42
C GLU A 50 -7.65 -20.85 -3.70
N LEU A 51 -6.76 -21.30 -4.57
CA LEU A 51 -5.71 -20.50 -5.22
C LEU A 51 -6.06 -20.49 -6.71
N ASP A 52 -6.39 -19.32 -7.25
CA ASP A 52 -6.80 -19.18 -8.64
C ASP A 52 -5.61 -19.11 -9.62
N ASP A 53 -5.91 -19.07 -10.92
CA ASP A 53 -4.90 -19.03 -11.99
C ASP A 53 -4.14 -17.70 -12.07
N ASN A 54 -4.55 -16.69 -11.30
CA ASN A 54 -3.89 -15.38 -11.20
C ASN A 54 -3.17 -15.17 -9.86
N GLY A 55 -3.09 -16.22 -9.01
CA GLY A 55 -2.37 -16.17 -7.74
C GLY A 55 -3.20 -15.68 -6.56
N TYR A 56 -4.47 -15.31 -6.74
CA TYR A 56 -5.31 -14.91 -5.61
C TYR A 56 -5.72 -16.12 -4.79
N ILE A 57 -5.60 -15.98 -3.47
CA ILE A 57 -6.04 -17.02 -2.53
C ILE A 57 -7.31 -16.52 -1.84
N TYR A 58 -8.33 -17.38 -1.79
CA TYR A 58 -9.57 -17.12 -1.08
C TYR A 58 -9.82 -18.25 -0.09
N ALA A 59 -10.40 -17.93 1.07
CA ALA A 59 -10.84 -18.94 2.03
C ALA A 59 -11.96 -18.37 2.91
N VAL A 60 -12.71 -19.26 3.54
CA VAL A 60 -13.88 -18.92 4.34
C VAL A 60 -13.77 -19.54 5.74
N LEU A 61 -14.03 -18.73 6.76
CA LEU A 61 -14.33 -19.21 8.11
C LEU A 61 -15.86 -19.15 8.30
N PRO A 62 -16.56 -20.30 8.40
CA PRO A 62 -18.00 -20.35 8.57
C PRO A 62 -18.45 -19.69 9.86
N ALA A 63 -19.63 -19.06 9.85
CA ALA A 63 -20.22 -18.44 11.02
C ALA A 63 -20.42 -19.42 12.19
N ASN A 64 -20.15 -18.97 13.41
CA ASN A 64 -20.43 -19.71 14.64
C ASN A 64 -21.53 -19.05 15.49
N ASN A 65 -22.20 -18.02 14.97
CA ASN A 65 -23.31 -17.36 15.63
C ASN A 65 -24.63 -18.18 15.55
N ASP A 66 -25.66 -17.72 16.25
CA ASP A 66 -26.98 -18.37 16.23
C ASP A 66 -27.54 -18.35 14.79
N LYS A 67 -28.10 -19.50 14.36
CA LYS A 67 -28.63 -19.72 13.00
C LYS A 67 -29.71 -18.71 12.57
N ASP A 68 -30.38 -18.09 13.51
CA ASP A 68 -31.45 -17.11 13.27
C ASP A 68 -30.91 -15.67 13.14
N ARG A 69 -29.62 -15.45 13.39
CA ARG A 69 -28.97 -14.13 13.30
C ARG A 69 -28.19 -14.02 12.01
N LYS A 70 -28.67 -13.18 11.11
CA LYS A 70 -27.95 -12.84 9.87
C LYS A 70 -26.94 -11.74 10.18
N ALA A 71 -25.71 -12.14 10.54
CA ALA A 71 -24.59 -11.21 10.57
C ALA A 71 -24.12 -10.92 9.12
N PRO A 72 -23.62 -9.71 8.84
CA PRO A 72 -22.99 -9.41 7.55
C PRO A 72 -21.81 -10.34 7.28
N VAL A 73 -21.58 -10.66 6.01
CA VAL A 73 -20.36 -11.34 5.55
C VAL A 73 -19.29 -10.27 5.34
N ILE A 74 -18.19 -10.39 6.04
CA ILE A 74 -17.08 -9.43 6.00
C ILE A 74 -15.79 -10.09 5.55
N GLY A 75 -14.85 -9.28 5.04
CA GLY A 75 -13.59 -9.78 4.56
C GLY A 75 -12.36 -9.12 5.18
N PHE A 76 -11.24 -9.87 5.16
CA PHE A 76 -9.91 -9.34 5.45
C PHE A 76 -8.98 -9.69 4.30
N ILE A 77 -8.14 -8.73 3.92
CA ILE A 77 -7.28 -8.82 2.74
C ILE A 77 -5.87 -8.37 3.15
N ALA A 78 -4.86 -9.07 2.64
CA ALA A 78 -3.45 -8.70 2.76
C ALA A 78 -2.71 -9.13 1.49
N HIS A 79 -1.63 -8.45 1.14
CA HIS A 79 -0.85 -8.84 -0.01
C HIS A 79 0.39 -9.67 0.37
N TYR A 80 0.86 -10.50 -0.54
CA TYR A 80 1.99 -11.36 -0.25
C TYR A 80 3.25 -11.03 -1.05
N ASP A 81 3.17 -10.17 -2.04
CA ASP A 81 4.37 -9.67 -2.69
C ASP A 81 5.13 -8.69 -1.80
N THR A 82 6.36 -8.45 -2.12
CA THR A 82 7.20 -7.44 -1.48
C THR A 82 7.71 -6.46 -2.53
N SER A 83 7.98 -5.24 -2.07
CA SER A 83 8.40 -4.13 -2.89
C SER A 83 9.61 -4.45 -3.79
N PRO A 84 9.62 -3.98 -5.05
CA PRO A 84 10.81 -4.05 -5.91
C PRO A 84 11.95 -3.11 -5.48
N ASP A 85 11.70 -2.17 -4.56
CA ASP A 85 12.68 -1.13 -4.17
C ASP A 85 13.88 -1.69 -3.42
N CYS A 86 13.69 -2.78 -2.66
CA CYS A 86 14.74 -3.45 -1.92
C CYS A 86 14.64 -4.96 -2.06
N SER A 87 15.77 -5.67 -2.01
CA SER A 87 15.76 -7.13 -2.12
C SER A 87 14.98 -7.80 -1.00
N GLY A 88 14.05 -8.69 -1.36
CA GLY A 88 13.34 -9.61 -0.47
C GLY A 88 13.90 -11.04 -0.46
N ALA A 89 15.09 -11.25 -1.03
CA ALA A 89 15.70 -12.56 -1.16
C ALA A 89 16.63 -12.89 0.02
N ASN A 90 16.48 -14.09 0.60
CA ASN A 90 17.31 -14.57 1.71
C ASN A 90 17.27 -13.66 2.95
N ILE A 91 16.10 -13.19 3.31
CA ILE A 91 15.89 -12.37 4.51
C ILE A 91 16.39 -13.14 5.74
N LYS A 92 17.13 -12.44 6.62
CA LYS A 92 17.65 -12.98 7.89
C LYS A 92 17.04 -12.23 9.07
N PRO A 93 15.78 -12.53 9.41
CA PRO A 93 15.12 -11.85 10.50
C PRO A 93 15.74 -12.26 11.82
N ARG A 94 15.79 -11.31 12.77
CA ARG A 94 16.16 -11.57 14.16
C ARG A 94 15.33 -10.73 15.11
N VAL A 95 15.17 -11.20 16.33
CA VAL A 95 14.51 -10.46 17.40
C VAL A 95 15.55 -9.68 18.21
N VAL A 96 15.28 -8.39 18.41
CA VAL A 96 15.94 -7.54 19.39
C VAL A 96 15.07 -7.56 20.65
N GLU A 97 15.49 -8.27 21.67
CA GLU A 97 14.73 -8.41 22.91
C GLU A 97 14.80 -7.13 23.75
N GLN A 98 13.66 -6.69 24.31
CA GLN A 98 13.53 -5.58 25.24
C GLN A 98 14.33 -4.34 24.80
N TYR A 99 14.00 -3.83 23.62
CA TYR A 99 14.71 -2.69 23.02
C TYR A 99 14.97 -1.57 24.01
N ASP A 100 16.23 -1.18 24.15
CA ASP A 100 16.70 -0.27 25.21
C ASP A 100 16.68 1.23 24.83
N GLY A 101 16.28 1.59 23.61
CA GLY A 101 16.24 2.96 23.11
C GLY A 101 17.53 3.44 22.45
N THR A 102 18.51 2.55 22.24
CA THR A 102 19.77 2.87 21.52
C THR A 102 19.71 2.44 20.05
N ASP A 103 20.81 2.67 19.31
CA ASP A 103 20.92 2.21 17.93
C ASP A 103 20.81 0.67 17.86
N ILE A 104 19.95 0.17 16.98
CA ILE A 104 19.91 -1.25 16.63
C ILE A 104 20.94 -1.52 15.54
N ILE A 105 22.03 -2.22 15.88
CA ILE A 105 23.07 -2.57 14.90
C ILE A 105 22.56 -3.74 14.07
N LEU A 106 22.39 -3.54 12.77
CA LEU A 106 22.00 -4.56 11.80
C LEU A 106 23.23 -5.30 11.28
N ASP A 107 24.22 -4.58 10.81
CA ASP A 107 25.54 -5.09 10.41
C ASP A 107 26.64 -4.18 10.94
N ALA A 108 27.47 -4.71 11.85
CA ALA A 108 28.54 -3.96 12.49
C ALA A 108 29.72 -3.69 11.54
N ASP A 109 30.00 -4.62 10.63
CA ASP A 109 31.13 -4.50 9.69
C ASP A 109 30.82 -3.45 8.61
N ALA A 110 29.57 -3.36 8.17
CA ALA A 110 29.10 -2.39 7.20
C ALA A 110 28.61 -1.07 7.82
N ASP A 111 28.62 -0.97 9.16
CA ASP A 111 28.07 0.15 9.94
C ASP A 111 26.58 0.49 9.63
N ILE A 112 25.78 -0.57 9.38
CA ILE A 112 24.35 -0.44 9.13
C ILE A 112 23.59 -0.54 10.44
N ARG A 113 22.73 0.46 10.72
CA ARG A 113 21.96 0.52 11.96
C ARG A 113 20.63 1.27 11.78
N ILE A 114 19.63 0.91 12.58
CA ILE A 114 18.44 1.71 12.78
C ILE A 114 18.71 2.61 13.98
N SER A 115 18.74 3.92 13.75
CA SER A 115 19.06 4.90 14.81
C SER A 115 17.85 5.75 15.16
N PRO A 116 17.53 5.95 16.46
CA PRO A 116 16.49 6.88 16.89
C PRO A 116 16.74 8.34 16.48
N GLN A 117 17.97 8.70 16.10
CA GLN A 117 18.27 10.02 15.56
C GLN A 117 17.70 10.20 14.14
N THR A 118 17.62 9.12 13.38
CA THR A 118 17.08 9.12 12.02
C THR A 118 15.59 8.73 12.02
N PHE A 119 15.23 7.78 12.87
CA PHE A 119 13.90 7.20 13.00
C PHE A 119 13.40 7.37 14.45
N PRO A 120 12.95 8.57 14.85
CA PRO A 120 12.60 8.88 16.24
C PRO A 120 11.41 8.08 16.76
N GLU A 121 10.53 7.59 15.89
CA GLU A 121 9.40 6.70 16.21
C GLU A 121 9.86 5.38 16.85
N LEU A 122 11.07 4.93 16.60
CA LEU A 122 11.65 3.75 17.22
C LEU A 122 11.65 3.84 18.77
N LEU A 123 11.75 5.05 19.31
CA LEU A 123 11.71 5.28 20.77
C LEU A 123 10.36 4.95 21.42
N ASN A 124 9.29 4.88 20.63
CA ASN A 124 7.97 4.50 21.13
C ASN A 124 7.92 3.01 21.55
N HIS A 125 8.91 2.22 21.12
CA HIS A 125 8.98 0.76 21.31
C HIS A 125 10.01 0.35 22.38
N GLN A 126 10.44 1.28 23.25
CA GLN A 126 11.35 0.93 24.35
C GLN A 126 10.72 -0.11 25.28
N GLY A 127 11.50 -1.18 25.58
CA GLY A 127 11.06 -2.33 26.38
C GLY A 127 10.26 -3.38 25.61
N GLU A 128 10.03 -3.18 24.30
CA GLU A 128 9.37 -4.15 23.44
C GLU A 128 10.40 -5.02 22.70
N ASP A 129 9.97 -6.21 22.30
CA ASP A 129 10.72 -7.05 21.38
C ASP A 129 10.43 -6.61 19.94
N ILE A 130 11.49 -6.44 19.15
CA ILE A 130 11.40 -5.91 17.77
C ILE A 130 12.04 -6.89 16.81
N ILE A 131 11.34 -7.23 15.73
CA ILE A 131 11.88 -8.00 14.63
C ILE A 131 12.54 -7.05 13.63
N VAL A 132 13.79 -7.35 13.25
CA VAL A 132 14.59 -6.60 12.28
C VAL A 132 15.26 -7.55 11.30
N THR A 133 15.78 -7.01 10.19
CA THR A 133 16.62 -7.74 9.22
C THR A 133 18.13 -7.56 9.52
N ASP A 134 18.99 -8.08 8.65
CA ASP A 134 20.44 -7.90 8.72
C ASP A 134 20.93 -6.60 8.03
N GLY A 135 20.05 -5.78 7.54
CA GLY A 135 20.37 -4.49 6.88
C GLY A 135 20.72 -4.60 5.41
N HIS A 136 20.59 -5.77 4.79
CA HIS A 136 20.88 -6.01 3.37
C HIS A 136 19.65 -6.31 2.52
N THR A 137 18.52 -6.55 3.19
CA THR A 137 17.22 -6.82 2.57
C THR A 137 16.14 -6.01 3.30
N LEU A 138 14.97 -5.88 2.70
CA LEU A 138 13.78 -5.55 3.47
C LEU A 138 13.44 -6.69 4.44
N LEU A 139 12.50 -6.46 5.39
CA LEU A 139 12.02 -7.49 6.31
C LEU A 139 10.79 -8.24 5.73
N GLY A 140 9.96 -7.54 4.96
CA GLY A 140 8.71 -8.03 4.41
C GLY A 140 7.57 -8.03 5.44
N ALA A 141 7.61 -7.10 6.41
CA ALA A 141 6.48 -6.85 7.28
C ALA A 141 5.30 -6.30 6.45
N ASP A 142 5.58 -5.52 5.46
CA ASP A 142 4.72 -5.11 4.38
C ASP A 142 4.70 -6.19 3.27
N ASP A 143 3.63 -7.03 3.10
CA ASP A 143 2.51 -7.12 4.06
C ASP A 143 2.32 -8.55 4.62
N LYS A 144 3.46 -9.26 4.82
CA LYS A 144 3.41 -10.60 5.44
C LYS A 144 3.04 -10.55 6.92
N ALA A 145 3.12 -9.36 7.57
CA ALA A 145 2.59 -9.16 8.92
C ALA A 145 1.06 -9.26 8.90
N GLY A 146 0.40 -8.50 8.01
CA GLY A 146 -1.06 -8.56 7.85
C GLY A 146 -1.56 -9.97 7.53
N ILE A 147 -0.83 -10.72 6.68
CA ILE A 147 -1.15 -12.13 6.43
C ILE A 147 -1.09 -12.94 7.72
N ALA A 148 -0.01 -12.80 8.50
CA ALA A 148 0.17 -13.56 9.75
C ALA A 148 -0.91 -13.23 10.78
N GLU A 149 -1.32 -11.97 10.85
CA GLU A 149 -2.37 -11.44 11.72
C GLU A 149 -3.74 -11.97 11.36
N ILE A 150 -4.11 -11.93 10.08
CA ILE A 150 -5.37 -12.49 9.57
C ILE A 150 -5.42 -13.98 9.86
N VAL A 151 -4.39 -14.73 9.49
CA VAL A 151 -4.37 -16.19 9.67
C VAL A 151 -4.41 -16.55 11.16
N GLN A 152 -3.69 -15.82 12.02
CA GLN A 152 -3.71 -16.06 13.47
C GLN A 152 -5.08 -15.71 14.09
N ALA A 153 -5.74 -14.66 13.63
CA ALA A 153 -7.09 -14.31 14.05
C ALA A 153 -8.10 -15.43 13.70
N MET A 154 -7.99 -16.01 12.50
CA MET A 154 -8.84 -17.16 12.12
C MET A 154 -8.60 -18.37 13.03
N VAL A 155 -7.34 -18.71 13.31
CA VAL A 155 -6.99 -19.78 14.26
C VAL A 155 -7.57 -19.49 15.64
N TYR A 156 -7.42 -18.28 16.15
CA TYR A 156 -7.96 -17.87 17.44
C TYR A 156 -9.47 -18.04 17.51
N LEU A 157 -10.20 -17.59 16.50
CA LEU A 157 -11.68 -17.70 16.45
C LEU A 157 -12.15 -19.16 16.41
N MET A 158 -11.40 -20.04 15.73
CA MET A 158 -11.71 -21.49 15.70
C MET A 158 -11.44 -22.16 17.04
N GLU A 159 -10.38 -21.75 17.76
CA GLU A 159 -10.02 -22.29 19.07
C GLU A 159 -10.90 -21.72 20.21
N HIS A 160 -11.57 -20.57 19.97
CA HIS A 160 -12.39 -19.85 20.93
C HIS A 160 -13.86 -19.70 20.46
N PRO A 161 -14.64 -20.81 20.41
CA PRO A 161 -16.01 -20.79 19.89
C PRO A 161 -16.98 -19.94 20.74
N GLU A 162 -16.59 -19.50 21.92
CA GLU A 162 -17.33 -18.51 22.73
C GLU A 162 -17.27 -17.10 22.12
N VAL A 163 -16.25 -16.79 21.30
CA VAL A 163 -16.18 -15.55 20.52
C VAL A 163 -17.08 -15.71 19.29
N ARG A 164 -18.25 -15.06 19.33
CA ARG A 164 -19.22 -15.16 18.25
C ARG A 164 -18.84 -14.31 17.07
N HIS A 165 -18.95 -14.87 15.87
CA HIS A 165 -18.69 -14.19 14.58
C HIS A 165 -19.67 -14.65 13.50
N GLY A 166 -19.90 -13.78 12.51
CA GLY A 166 -20.56 -14.13 11.25
C GLY A 166 -19.65 -14.94 10.34
N GLU A 167 -20.05 -15.12 9.10
CA GLU A 167 -19.16 -15.66 8.06
C GLU A 167 -18.07 -14.66 7.73
N ILE A 168 -16.82 -15.13 7.69
CA ILE A 168 -15.64 -14.31 7.45
C ILE A 168 -14.92 -14.88 6.24
N HIS A 169 -14.65 -14.01 5.27
CA HIS A 169 -13.82 -14.35 4.13
C HIS A 169 -12.43 -13.74 4.28
N VAL A 170 -11.42 -14.46 3.85
CA VAL A 170 -10.04 -13.95 3.79
C VAL A 170 -9.51 -14.07 2.36
N ALA A 171 -8.77 -13.07 1.92
CA ALA A 171 -8.12 -13.11 0.63
C ALA A 171 -6.67 -12.62 0.73
N PHE A 172 -5.81 -13.24 -0.08
CA PHE A 172 -4.40 -12.86 -0.17
C PHE A 172 -4.02 -12.69 -1.63
N ASN A 173 -3.48 -11.54 -1.98
CA ASN A 173 -3.29 -11.14 -3.36
C ASN A 173 -1.82 -10.87 -3.71
N PRO A 174 -1.45 -11.06 -5.00
CA PRO A 174 -0.15 -10.69 -5.54
C PRO A 174 -0.13 -9.22 -5.95
N ASP A 175 1.08 -8.69 -6.19
CA ASP A 175 1.33 -7.50 -7.01
C ASP A 175 0.69 -6.19 -6.49
N GLU A 176 0.44 -6.06 -5.18
CA GLU A 176 0.00 -4.79 -4.58
C GLU A 176 1.06 -3.71 -4.79
N GLU A 177 2.30 -4.01 -4.50
CA GLU A 177 3.46 -3.12 -4.50
C GLU A 177 3.78 -2.47 -5.87
N ILE A 178 3.19 -3.00 -6.91
CA ILE A 178 3.23 -2.43 -8.27
C ILE A 178 1.85 -1.90 -8.72
N GLY A 179 0.91 -1.73 -7.77
CA GLY A 179 -0.43 -1.20 -8.00
C GLY A 179 -1.38 -2.11 -8.79
N MET A 180 -1.08 -3.41 -8.86
CA MET A 180 -1.85 -4.39 -9.64
C MET A 180 -2.64 -5.38 -8.78
N GLY A 181 -2.53 -5.32 -7.46
CA GLY A 181 -3.14 -6.27 -6.54
C GLY A 181 -4.65 -6.39 -6.64
N ALA A 182 -5.35 -5.27 -6.78
CA ALA A 182 -6.80 -5.30 -6.98
C ALA A 182 -7.24 -5.63 -8.42
N HIS A 183 -6.31 -5.70 -9.39
CA HIS A 183 -6.65 -5.66 -10.82
C HIS A 183 -7.53 -6.82 -11.27
N LYS A 184 -7.15 -8.05 -10.90
CA LYS A 184 -7.88 -9.28 -11.22
C LYS A 184 -8.62 -9.87 -10.03
N PHE A 185 -8.68 -9.16 -8.91
CA PHE A 185 -9.43 -9.58 -7.74
C PHE A 185 -10.92 -9.73 -8.08
N ASP A 186 -11.48 -10.88 -7.78
CA ASP A 186 -12.89 -11.20 -8.04
C ASP A 186 -13.74 -10.84 -6.82
N VAL A 187 -14.30 -9.62 -6.84
CA VAL A 187 -15.14 -9.09 -5.76
C VAL A 187 -16.45 -9.87 -5.62
N GLU A 188 -17.04 -10.33 -6.74
CA GLU A 188 -18.28 -11.11 -6.71
C GLU A 188 -18.06 -12.47 -6.04
N LYS A 189 -16.96 -13.14 -6.38
CA LYS A 189 -16.55 -14.40 -5.76
C LYS A 189 -16.21 -14.22 -4.28
N PHE A 190 -15.50 -13.15 -3.93
CA PHE A 190 -15.18 -12.84 -2.54
C PHE A 190 -16.43 -12.59 -1.71
N GLY A 191 -17.49 -12.03 -2.28
CA GLY A 191 -18.86 -12.07 -1.76
C GLY A 191 -19.12 -11.32 -0.45
N CYS A 192 -18.22 -10.43 -0.03
CA CYS A 192 -18.35 -9.66 1.20
C CYS A 192 -19.17 -8.38 1.01
N GLN A 193 -19.86 -7.93 2.06
CA GLN A 193 -20.53 -6.63 2.07
C GLN A 193 -19.52 -5.49 2.20
N TRP A 194 -18.45 -5.69 2.96
CA TRP A 194 -17.26 -4.84 3.05
C TRP A 194 -16.05 -5.67 3.48
N ALA A 195 -14.88 -5.12 3.35
CA ALA A 195 -13.65 -5.75 3.82
C ALA A 195 -12.73 -4.72 4.48
N TYR A 196 -11.61 -5.18 5.02
CA TYR A 196 -10.51 -4.38 5.51
C TYR A 196 -9.22 -4.92 4.92
N THR A 197 -8.37 -4.07 4.35
CA THR A 197 -6.98 -4.41 4.13
C THR A 197 -6.22 -4.26 5.45
N ILE A 198 -5.35 -5.22 5.77
CA ILE A 198 -4.48 -5.18 6.94
C ILE A 198 -3.07 -4.87 6.45
N ASP A 199 -2.87 -3.63 6.02
CA ASP A 199 -1.74 -3.18 5.20
C ASP A 199 -1.29 -1.74 5.58
N GLY A 200 -1.72 -1.27 6.76
CA GLY A 200 -1.30 0.02 7.29
C GLY A 200 0.01 -0.07 8.08
N GLY A 201 0.57 1.07 8.42
CA GLY A 201 1.82 1.18 9.15
C GLY A 201 1.66 1.03 10.67
N GLU A 202 1.91 2.12 11.39
CA GLU A 202 1.99 2.15 12.85
C GLU A 202 0.68 1.75 13.54
N VAL A 203 0.79 1.12 14.69
CA VAL A 203 -0.38 0.72 15.52
C VAL A 203 -1.35 1.87 15.73
N GLY A 204 -2.62 1.60 15.40
CA GLY A 204 -3.72 2.54 15.54
C GLY A 204 -4.11 3.26 14.26
N GLU A 205 -3.35 3.13 13.18
CA GLU A 205 -3.70 3.73 11.89
C GLU A 205 -4.97 3.10 11.33
N LEU A 206 -5.91 3.98 10.98
CA LEU A 206 -7.15 3.64 10.29
C LEU A 206 -7.32 4.63 9.15
N GLU A 207 -7.32 4.13 7.94
CA GLU A 207 -7.22 4.92 6.73
C GLU A 207 -8.38 4.58 5.79
N PHE A 208 -9.14 5.58 5.43
CA PHE A 208 -10.27 5.48 4.49
C PHE A 208 -10.32 6.66 3.53
N GLU A 209 -9.18 7.33 3.42
CA GLU A 209 -8.87 8.37 2.45
C GLU A 209 -7.50 8.14 1.84
N ASN A 210 -7.37 8.36 0.56
CA ASN A 210 -6.10 8.28 -0.17
C ASN A 210 -6.05 9.36 -1.25
N PHE A 211 -4.90 9.57 -1.87
CA PHE A 211 -4.82 10.48 -3.01
C PHE A 211 -5.72 10.05 -4.19
N ASN A 212 -6.26 11.04 -4.92
CA ASN A 212 -6.54 10.87 -6.33
C ASN A 212 -5.20 10.95 -7.08
N ALA A 213 -5.00 10.12 -8.08
CA ALA A 213 -3.74 9.95 -8.74
C ALA A 213 -3.86 9.96 -10.26
N ALA A 214 -2.96 10.70 -10.92
CA ALA A 214 -2.76 10.64 -12.35
C ALA A 214 -1.27 10.63 -12.69
N SER A 215 -0.95 10.01 -13.82
CA SER A 215 0.33 10.17 -14.50
C SER A 215 0.17 11.17 -15.64
N ALA A 216 1.22 11.92 -15.95
CA ALA A 216 1.24 12.80 -17.09
C ALA A 216 2.56 12.68 -17.86
N LYS A 217 2.42 12.48 -19.16
CA LYS A 217 3.55 12.40 -20.10
C LYS A 217 3.51 13.60 -21.03
N ILE A 218 4.57 14.42 -20.98
CA ILE A 218 4.70 15.59 -21.82
C ILE A 218 5.86 15.37 -22.77
N ARG A 219 5.58 15.49 -24.08
CA ARG A 219 6.63 15.46 -25.12
C ARG A 219 6.75 16.85 -25.72
N ILE A 220 8.00 17.28 -25.94
CA ILE A 220 8.36 18.55 -26.54
C ILE A 220 9.15 18.27 -27.82
N THR A 221 8.72 18.91 -28.93
CA THR A 221 9.37 18.83 -30.21
C THR A 221 10.20 20.09 -30.44
N GLY A 222 11.51 19.94 -30.51
CA GLY A 222 12.46 21.00 -30.80
C GLY A 222 12.82 21.08 -32.30
N MET A 223 13.79 21.88 -32.57
CA MET A 223 14.40 22.03 -33.93
C MET A 223 15.88 22.29 -33.78
N SER A 224 16.71 21.37 -34.23
CA SER A 224 18.15 21.50 -34.22
C SER A 224 18.66 22.27 -35.46
N VAL A 225 19.62 23.14 -35.24
CA VAL A 225 20.41 23.78 -36.29
C VAL A 225 21.85 23.96 -35.75
N HIS A 226 22.81 24.18 -36.63
CA HIS A 226 24.19 24.43 -36.21
C HIS A 226 24.27 25.61 -35.20
N PRO A 227 24.89 25.43 -34.02
CA PRO A 227 24.86 26.42 -32.94
C PRO A 227 25.30 27.82 -33.37
N GLY A 228 26.26 27.91 -34.26
CA GLY A 228 26.76 29.21 -34.81
C GLY A 228 25.72 29.99 -35.63
N TYR A 229 24.61 29.35 -36.07
CA TYR A 229 23.55 29.93 -36.87
C TYR A 229 22.19 29.80 -36.21
N ALA A 230 22.15 29.50 -34.91
CA ALA A 230 20.95 29.12 -34.16
C ALA A 230 20.01 30.29 -33.83
N LYS A 231 20.49 31.53 -33.86
CA LYS A 231 19.69 32.72 -33.48
C LYS A 231 18.41 32.80 -34.29
N ASN A 232 17.28 32.85 -33.57
CA ASN A 232 15.90 32.89 -34.09
C ASN A 232 15.48 31.66 -34.94
N LYS A 233 16.22 30.53 -34.83
CA LYS A 233 15.95 29.31 -35.60
C LYS A 233 15.84 28.07 -34.73
N MET A 234 16.81 27.87 -33.82
CA MET A 234 16.86 26.69 -32.96
C MET A 234 15.73 26.75 -31.93
N LEU A 235 15.07 25.60 -31.74
CA LEU A 235 14.23 25.31 -30.59
C LEU A 235 14.87 24.16 -29.83
N ASN A 236 15.47 24.44 -28.69
CA ASN A 236 16.10 23.43 -27.86
C ASN A 236 15.06 22.84 -26.92
N ALA A 237 14.66 21.60 -27.20
CA ALA A 237 13.61 20.92 -26.44
C ALA A 237 13.95 20.78 -24.95
N ILE A 238 15.20 20.53 -24.56
CA ILE A 238 15.61 20.45 -23.15
C ILE A 238 15.39 21.80 -22.45
N ARG A 239 15.79 22.92 -23.07
CA ARG A 239 15.54 24.24 -22.47
C ARG A 239 14.08 24.58 -22.33
N ILE A 240 13.26 24.15 -23.30
CA ILE A 240 11.81 24.32 -23.24
C ILE A 240 11.22 23.45 -22.14
N ALA A 241 11.71 22.22 -21.96
CA ALA A 241 11.29 21.33 -20.88
C ALA A 241 11.59 21.90 -19.49
N THR A 242 12.78 22.45 -19.28
CA THR A 242 13.13 23.10 -18.00
C THR A 242 12.30 24.39 -17.77
N GLU A 243 11.99 25.13 -18.81
CA GLU A 243 11.09 26.28 -18.72
C GLU A 243 9.68 25.84 -18.34
N LEU A 244 9.13 24.81 -19.02
CA LEU A 244 7.82 24.25 -18.69
C LEU A 244 7.74 23.83 -17.23
N ALA A 245 8.70 23.08 -16.75
CA ALA A 245 8.77 22.62 -15.36
C ALA A 245 8.79 23.78 -14.36
N SER A 246 9.47 24.89 -14.70
CA SER A 246 9.54 26.09 -13.85
C SER A 246 8.26 26.92 -13.80
N LEU A 247 7.26 26.64 -14.64
CA LEU A 247 5.96 27.30 -14.64
C LEU A 247 4.95 26.64 -13.70
N LEU A 248 5.25 25.44 -13.21
CA LEU A 248 4.46 24.80 -12.17
C LEU A 248 4.83 25.37 -10.79
N PRO A 249 3.91 25.34 -9.82
CA PRO A 249 4.19 25.79 -8.45
C PRO A 249 5.38 25.09 -7.83
N SER A 250 6.36 25.84 -7.35
CA SER A 250 7.59 25.30 -6.75
C SER A 250 7.41 24.79 -5.32
N ASP A 251 6.31 25.17 -4.67
CA ASP A 251 5.89 24.80 -3.32
C ASP A 251 4.86 23.67 -3.30
N GLU A 252 4.52 23.12 -4.47
CA GLU A 252 3.61 21.98 -4.61
C GLU A 252 4.36 20.76 -5.16
N THR A 253 5.42 20.34 -4.45
CA THR A 253 6.22 19.15 -4.75
C THR A 253 6.21 18.19 -3.56
N PRO A 254 6.58 16.91 -3.72
CA PRO A 254 6.65 15.99 -2.58
C PRO A 254 7.54 16.49 -1.44
N GLU A 255 8.61 17.21 -1.77
CA GLU A 255 9.57 17.74 -0.80
C GLU A 255 9.05 18.94 0.01
N THR A 256 7.96 19.55 -0.42
CA THR A 256 7.41 20.78 0.16
C THR A 256 5.99 20.63 0.72
N THR A 257 5.37 19.46 0.57
CA THR A 257 3.98 19.20 0.95
C THR A 257 3.84 18.07 1.96
N ASP A 258 2.87 18.18 2.85
CA ASP A 258 2.51 17.16 3.82
C ASP A 258 0.99 16.98 3.96
N GLY A 259 0.55 16.03 4.81
CA GLY A 259 -0.86 15.79 5.13
C GLY A 259 -1.74 15.72 3.88
N TYR A 260 -2.74 16.60 3.79
CA TYR A 260 -3.71 16.66 2.68
C TYR A 260 -3.27 17.49 1.48
N GLU A 261 -2.07 18.03 1.50
CA GLU A 261 -1.56 18.85 0.41
C GLU A 261 -1.18 18.00 -0.80
N GLY A 262 -1.70 18.38 -1.97
CA GLY A 262 -1.42 17.72 -3.23
C GLY A 262 -0.17 18.28 -3.90
N PHE A 263 0.36 17.57 -4.91
CA PHE A 263 1.61 17.93 -5.57
C PHE A 263 1.69 17.55 -7.04
N PHE A 264 2.68 18.14 -7.72
CA PHE A 264 3.24 17.69 -8.99
C PHE A 264 4.64 17.14 -8.73
N HIS A 265 4.90 15.91 -9.10
CA HIS A 265 6.23 15.32 -8.99
C HIS A 265 6.78 14.99 -10.38
N LEU A 266 7.86 15.67 -10.77
CA LEU A 266 8.61 15.35 -11.99
C LEU A 266 9.49 14.14 -11.72
N THR A 267 9.07 12.97 -12.19
CA THR A 267 9.79 11.71 -11.95
C THR A 267 10.94 11.49 -12.91
N SER A 268 10.83 12.00 -14.13
CA SER A 268 11.94 11.94 -15.09
C SER A 268 11.88 13.04 -16.14
N LEU A 269 13.05 13.48 -16.60
CA LEU A 269 13.25 14.35 -17.74
C LEU A 269 14.36 13.78 -18.62
N ASN A 270 14.01 13.37 -19.83
CA ASN A 270 14.94 12.82 -20.80
C ASN A 270 14.87 13.62 -22.10
N GLY A 271 15.99 13.84 -22.78
CA GLY A 271 15.92 14.51 -24.08
C GLY A 271 17.24 15.00 -24.66
N ASN A 272 17.11 15.63 -25.82
CA ASN A 272 18.17 16.30 -26.57
C ASN A 272 17.60 17.60 -27.17
N VAL A 273 18.35 18.21 -28.13
CA VAL A 273 17.89 19.47 -28.78
C VAL A 273 16.59 19.30 -29.54
N GLU A 274 16.33 18.13 -30.13
CA GLU A 274 15.19 17.90 -31.03
C GLU A 274 13.96 17.38 -30.28
N THR A 275 14.14 16.66 -29.18
CA THR A 275 13.03 16.07 -28.42
C THR A 275 13.33 16.10 -26.92
N ALA A 276 12.30 16.32 -26.12
CA ALA A 276 12.36 16.09 -24.67
C ALA A 276 11.06 15.44 -24.19
N GLU A 277 11.17 14.63 -23.16
CA GLU A 277 10.05 13.97 -22.50
C GLU A 277 10.14 14.21 -21.00
N LEU A 278 9.02 14.67 -20.39
CA LEU A 278 8.87 14.84 -18.97
C LEU A 278 7.76 13.88 -18.52
N ASN A 279 8.00 13.14 -17.44
CA ASN A 279 7.01 12.29 -16.80
C ASN A 279 6.70 12.87 -15.41
N TYR A 280 5.41 13.11 -15.16
CA TYR A 280 4.89 13.60 -13.90
C TYR A 280 3.93 12.61 -13.28
N ILE A 281 3.89 12.59 -11.95
CA ILE A 281 2.74 12.11 -11.20
C ILE A 281 2.04 13.30 -10.54
N ILE A 282 0.71 13.26 -10.51
CA ILE A 282 -0.15 14.31 -9.95
C ILE A 282 -0.96 13.66 -8.83
N ARG A 283 -0.97 14.29 -7.66
CA ARG A 283 -1.66 13.80 -6.47
C ARG A 283 -2.45 14.92 -5.80
N ASP A 284 -3.67 14.62 -5.35
CA ASP A 284 -4.44 15.46 -4.45
C ASP A 284 -5.55 14.63 -3.79
N HIS A 285 -5.85 14.87 -2.50
CA HIS A 285 -6.96 14.21 -1.82
C HIS A 285 -8.32 14.74 -2.27
N ASP A 286 -8.39 16.04 -2.57
CA ASP A 286 -9.62 16.70 -3.05
C ASP A 286 -9.78 16.48 -4.56
N SER A 287 -10.90 15.86 -4.97
CA SER A 287 -11.17 15.55 -6.38
C SER A 287 -11.26 16.79 -7.27
N LYS A 288 -11.76 17.92 -6.73
CA LYS A 288 -11.84 19.18 -7.48
C LYS A 288 -10.47 19.79 -7.71
N LYS A 289 -9.63 19.85 -6.66
CA LYS A 289 -8.24 20.33 -6.77
C LYS A 289 -7.41 19.43 -7.69
N PHE A 290 -7.63 18.11 -7.62
CA PHE A 290 -7.01 17.17 -8.53
C PHE A 290 -7.31 17.49 -9.99
N GLU A 291 -8.58 17.74 -10.33
CA GLU A 291 -8.97 18.17 -11.67
C GLU A 291 -8.39 19.55 -12.05
N GLU A 292 -8.31 20.49 -11.10
CA GLU A 292 -7.66 21.78 -11.30
C GLU A 292 -6.17 21.63 -11.62
N ARG A 293 -5.45 20.71 -10.93
CA ARG A 293 -4.04 20.39 -11.23
C ARG A 293 -3.85 19.85 -12.63
N LYS A 294 -4.69 18.92 -13.07
CA LYS A 294 -4.64 18.38 -14.44
C LYS A 294 -4.88 19.47 -15.49
N LYS A 295 -5.81 20.40 -15.22
CA LYS A 295 -6.07 21.57 -16.08
C LYS A 295 -4.89 22.53 -16.11
N LEU A 296 -4.26 22.80 -14.97
CA LEU A 296 -3.09 23.67 -14.87
C LEU A 296 -1.95 23.13 -15.73
N LEU A 297 -1.64 21.84 -15.64
CA LEU A 297 -0.57 21.24 -16.45
C LEU A 297 -0.82 21.38 -17.94
N LYS A 298 -2.08 21.15 -18.39
CA LYS A 298 -2.47 21.38 -19.79
C LYS A 298 -2.35 22.85 -20.19
N ALA A 299 -2.72 23.77 -19.29
CA ALA A 299 -2.62 25.22 -19.55
C ALA A 299 -1.17 25.67 -19.67
N VAL A 300 -0.26 25.13 -18.86
CA VAL A 300 1.19 25.39 -18.97
C VAL A 300 1.73 24.92 -20.32
N CYS A 301 1.34 23.74 -20.81
CA CYS A 301 1.69 23.28 -22.16
C CYS A 301 1.20 24.24 -23.24
N GLN A 302 -0.05 24.69 -23.15
CA GLN A 302 -0.61 25.69 -24.09
C GLN A 302 0.12 27.03 -24.04
N GLN A 303 0.52 27.48 -22.85
CA GLN A 303 1.31 28.70 -22.68
C GLN A 303 2.67 28.58 -23.39
N ILE A 304 3.33 27.46 -23.29
CA ILE A 304 4.57 27.17 -24.02
C ILE A 304 4.32 27.22 -25.55
N ASP A 305 3.28 26.54 -26.04
CA ASP A 305 2.93 26.55 -27.47
C ASP A 305 2.67 27.97 -27.99
N GLN A 306 1.92 28.77 -27.23
CA GLN A 306 1.65 30.20 -27.57
C GLN A 306 2.96 31.01 -27.61
N LYS A 307 3.82 30.86 -26.61
CA LYS A 307 5.11 31.57 -26.57
C LYS A 307 5.97 31.29 -27.78
N TYR A 308 6.01 30.04 -28.24
CA TYR A 308 6.81 29.63 -29.39
C TYR A 308 6.06 29.74 -30.73
N GLY A 309 4.79 30.15 -30.71
CA GLY A 309 3.97 30.42 -31.89
C GLY A 309 3.57 29.18 -32.70
N LYS A 310 3.69 27.99 -32.14
CA LYS A 310 3.33 26.70 -32.77
C LYS A 310 3.14 25.60 -31.75
N PRO A 311 2.36 24.54 -32.06
CA PRO A 311 2.15 23.39 -31.19
C PRO A 311 3.42 22.53 -31.16
N ILE A 312 4.24 22.70 -30.13
CA ILE A 312 5.47 21.95 -29.90
C ILE A 312 5.36 21.00 -28.71
N THR A 313 4.27 21.10 -27.93
CA THR A 313 4.02 20.24 -26.79
C THR A 313 2.91 19.23 -27.08
N SER A 314 3.04 18.04 -26.51
CA SER A 314 1.97 17.04 -26.44
C SER A 314 1.87 16.58 -24.98
N CYS A 315 0.70 16.72 -24.38
CA CYS A 315 0.44 16.37 -22.98
C CYS A 315 -0.63 15.27 -22.91
N GLN A 316 -0.24 14.10 -22.46
CA GLN A 316 -1.13 12.98 -22.18
C GLN A 316 -1.22 12.80 -20.68
N ILE A 317 -2.44 12.81 -20.13
CA ILE A 317 -2.73 12.58 -18.72
C ILE A 317 -3.61 11.33 -18.62
N SER A 318 -3.26 10.43 -17.72
CA SER A 318 -4.01 9.19 -17.46
C SER A 318 -4.27 9.08 -15.96
N ASP A 319 -5.55 8.96 -15.58
CA ASP A 319 -5.92 8.72 -14.19
C ASP A 319 -5.54 7.29 -13.80
N GLN A 320 -5.08 7.11 -12.56
CA GLN A 320 -4.58 5.83 -12.05
C GLN A 320 -5.55 5.24 -11.02
N TYR A 321 -5.91 6.02 -10.00
CA TYR A 321 -6.87 5.67 -8.96
C TYR A 321 -7.47 6.94 -8.35
N TYR A 322 -8.52 6.76 -7.55
CA TYR A 322 -9.24 7.85 -6.90
C TYR A 322 -9.30 7.66 -5.38
N ASN A 323 -9.64 8.73 -4.67
CA ASN A 323 -9.82 8.71 -3.22
C ASN A 323 -11.02 7.84 -2.84
N MET A 324 -10.79 6.77 -2.05
CA MET A 324 -11.83 5.84 -1.63
C MET A 324 -12.88 6.46 -0.70
N ARG A 325 -12.63 7.64 -0.14
CA ARG A 325 -13.54 8.36 0.76
C ARG A 325 -14.96 8.43 0.19
N GLU A 326 -15.10 8.70 -1.10
CA GLU A 326 -16.39 8.80 -1.77
C GLU A 326 -17.19 7.48 -1.74
N GLN A 327 -16.50 6.33 -1.66
CA GLN A 327 -17.10 5.02 -1.58
C GLN A 327 -17.37 4.60 -0.13
N ILE A 328 -16.61 5.12 0.84
CA ILE A 328 -16.74 4.81 2.27
C ILE A 328 -17.80 5.69 2.95
N ASP A 329 -17.94 6.96 2.56
CA ASP A 329 -18.90 7.90 3.17
C ASP A 329 -20.34 7.36 3.28
N PRO A 330 -20.89 6.63 2.28
CA PRO A 330 -22.23 6.04 2.39
C PRO A 330 -22.35 4.90 3.42
N VAL A 331 -21.22 4.32 3.84
CA VAL A 331 -21.16 3.13 4.71
C VAL A 331 -20.24 3.34 5.91
N MET A 332 -20.26 4.52 6.50
CA MET A 332 -19.38 4.92 7.63
C MET A 332 -19.45 3.98 8.84
N HIS A 333 -20.49 3.16 8.96
CA HIS A 333 -20.56 2.12 10.01
C HIS A 333 -19.37 1.14 9.95
N VAL A 334 -18.76 0.94 8.79
CA VAL A 334 -17.55 0.12 8.62
C VAL A 334 -16.38 0.74 9.40
N ILE A 335 -16.25 2.06 9.37
CA ILE A 335 -15.24 2.80 10.12
C ILE A 335 -15.55 2.80 11.62
N ASP A 336 -16.84 3.00 12.00
CA ASP A 336 -17.25 2.97 13.41
C ASP A 336 -16.98 1.61 14.05
N ILE A 337 -17.18 0.51 13.31
CA ILE A 337 -16.83 -0.85 13.74
C ILE A 337 -15.33 -0.97 13.99
N ALA A 338 -14.49 -0.51 13.05
CA ALA A 338 -13.03 -0.56 13.19
C ALA A 338 -12.54 0.28 14.37
N ILE A 339 -13.05 1.49 14.55
CA ILE A 339 -12.74 2.35 15.71
C ILE A 339 -13.07 1.61 17.00
N LYS A 340 -14.28 1.07 17.10
CA LYS A 340 -14.72 0.34 18.29
C LYS A 340 -13.89 -0.90 18.57
N ALA A 341 -13.49 -1.62 17.53
CA ALA A 341 -12.63 -2.80 17.63
C ALA A 341 -11.25 -2.44 18.17
N MET A 342 -10.63 -1.38 17.65
CA MET A 342 -9.35 -0.87 18.12
C MET A 342 -9.43 -0.44 19.59
N GLU A 343 -10.47 0.32 19.98
CA GLU A 343 -10.69 0.71 21.38
C GLU A 343 -10.79 -0.51 22.30
N ASN A 344 -11.55 -1.54 21.89
CA ASN A 344 -11.71 -2.77 22.67
C ASN A 344 -10.39 -3.56 22.77
N ALA A 345 -9.53 -3.52 21.74
CA ALA A 345 -8.19 -4.08 21.74
C ALA A 345 -7.15 -3.21 22.49
N GLY A 346 -7.57 -2.08 23.08
CA GLY A 346 -6.68 -1.16 23.79
C GLY A 346 -5.73 -0.40 22.87
N VAL A 347 -6.14 -0.19 21.62
CA VAL A 347 -5.37 0.51 20.58
C VAL A 347 -5.88 1.94 20.44
N PRO A 348 -5.03 2.97 20.61
CA PRO A 348 -5.40 4.35 20.32
C PRO A 348 -5.63 4.54 18.82
N VAL A 349 -6.81 5.03 18.45
CA VAL A 349 -7.16 5.23 17.03
C VAL A 349 -6.48 6.48 16.48
N LYS A 350 -5.82 6.32 15.32
CA LYS A 350 -5.18 7.39 14.53
C LYS A 350 -5.81 7.39 13.14
N ILE A 351 -6.80 8.25 12.91
CA ILE A 351 -7.37 8.42 11.57
C ILE A 351 -6.42 9.31 10.77
N GLN A 352 -5.96 8.79 9.64
CA GLN A 352 -5.12 9.54 8.71
C GLN A 352 -5.44 9.22 7.26
N ALA A 353 -4.96 10.07 6.36
CA ALA A 353 -5.11 9.87 4.93
C ALA A 353 -3.81 9.32 4.34
N ILE A 354 -3.94 8.35 3.45
CA ILE A 354 -2.82 7.73 2.75
C ILE A 354 -2.30 8.70 1.68
N ARG A 355 -1.00 8.97 1.66
CA ARG A 355 -0.35 9.76 0.62
C ARG A 355 0.09 8.91 -0.58
N GLY A 356 -0.62 7.85 -0.87
CA GLY A 356 -0.42 6.91 -1.97
C GLY A 356 -1.73 6.30 -2.44
N GLY A 357 -1.66 5.10 -2.99
CA GLY A 357 -2.80 4.24 -3.30
C GLY A 357 -2.67 2.95 -2.50
N THR A 358 -3.75 2.19 -2.40
CA THR A 358 -3.79 0.84 -1.82
C THR A 358 -4.77 -0.02 -2.60
N ASP A 359 -4.68 -1.31 -2.44
CA ASP A 359 -5.69 -2.23 -2.99
C ASP A 359 -7.08 -1.93 -2.45
N GLY A 360 -7.21 -1.55 -1.17
CA GLY A 360 -8.48 -1.16 -0.56
C GLY A 360 -9.16 0.00 -1.28
N ALA A 361 -8.38 0.98 -1.77
CA ALA A 361 -8.91 2.07 -2.57
C ALA A 361 -9.49 1.56 -3.90
N GLN A 362 -8.75 0.72 -4.62
CA GLN A 362 -9.21 0.17 -5.90
C GLN A 362 -10.42 -0.77 -5.72
N LEU A 363 -10.40 -1.61 -4.69
CA LEU A 363 -11.51 -2.52 -4.34
C LEU A 363 -12.78 -1.75 -3.98
N SER A 364 -12.67 -0.61 -3.30
CA SER A 364 -13.79 0.25 -2.97
C SER A 364 -14.51 0.74 -4.24
N PHE A 365 -13.77 1.11 -5.29
CA PHE A 365 -14.33 1.47 -6.60
C PHE A 365 -14.86 0.28 -7.41
N LYS A 366 -14.49 -0.96 -7.05
CA LYS A 366 -15.09 -2.18 -7.60
C LYS A 366 -16.37 -2.62 -6.86
N GLY A 367 -16.83 -1.83 -5.89
CA GLY A 367 -18.07 -2.08 -5.14
C GLY A 367 -17.87 -2.84 -3.83
N LEU A 368 -16.62 -2.99 -3.35
CA LEU A 368 -16.28 -3.56 -2.05
C LEU A 368 -15.68 -2.46 -1.16
N PRO A 369 -16.47 -1.77 -0.32
CA PRO A 369 -15.91 -0.80 0.63
C PRO A 369 -14.81 -1.45 1.46
N CYS A 370 -13.58 -0.92 1.39
CA CYS A 370 -12.41 -1.59 1.95
C CYS A 370 -11.41 -0.56 2.53
N PRO A 371 -11.65 -0.05 3.76
CA PRO A 371 -10.68 0.78 4.46
C PRO A 371 -9.45 -0.03 4.87
N ASN A 372 -8.35 0.68 5.14
CA ASN A 372 -7.08 0.10 5.54
C ASN A 372 -6.87 0.21 7.06
N ILE A 373 -6.34 -0.84 7.67
CA ILE A 373 -6.02 -0.95 9.10
C ILE A 373 -4.53 -1.28 9.22
N PHE A 374 -3.89 -0.81 10.28
CA PHE A 374 -2.49 -1.05 10.57
C PHE A 374 -2.11 -2.54 10.59
N ALA A 375 -0.92 -2.85 10.08
CA ALA A 375 -0.20 -4.11 10.26
C ALA A 375 0.97 -3.97 11.26
N GLY A 376 1.28 -2.76 11.68
CA GLY A 376 2.21 -2.46 12.77
C GLY A 376 3.69 -2.48 12.42
N GLY A 377 4.06 -2.70 11.15
CA GLY A 377 5.42 -2.56 10.66
C GLY A 377 5.79 -1.10 10.42
N LEU A 378 7.08 -0.79 10.34
CA LEU A 378 7.61 0.54 10.09
C LEU A 378 8.82 0.51 9.17
N ASN A 379 9.12 1.66 8.53
CA ASN A 379 10.24 1.85 7.59
C ASN A 379 10.21 0.90 6.40
N PHE A 380 9.03 0.67 5.84
CA PHE A 380 8.80 -0.22 4.71
C PHE A 380 9.68 0.05 3.50
N HIS A 381 9.76 -0.89 2.56
CA HIS A 381 10.46 -0.82 1.28
C HIS A 381 11.98 -0.67 1.40
N GLY A 382 12.58 -0.94 2.57
CA GLY A 382 14.00 -0.74 2.76
C GLY A 382 14.66 -1.63 3.81
N PRO A 383 16.00 -1.55 3.95
CA PRO A 383 16.76 -2.40 4.86
C PRO A 383 16.61 -2.00 6.34
N PHE A 384 15.92 -0.90 6.62
CA PHE A 384 15.63 -0.40 7.97
C PHE A 384 14.24 -0.75 8.45
N GLU A 385 13.54 -1.60 7.72
CA GLU A 385 12.22 -2.11 8.06
C GLU A 385 12.28 -2.90 9.36
N TYR A 386 11.30 -2.66 10.24
CA TYR A 386 11.19 -3.37 11.52
C TYR A 386 9.73 -3.58 11.93
N LEU A 387 9.51 -4.56 12.79
CA LEU A 387 8.18 -4.93 13.27
C LEU A 387 8.22 -5.19 14.78
N PRO A 388 7.61 -4.34 15.62
CA PRO A 388 7.44 -4.61 17.03
C PRO A 388 6.49 -5.80 17.26
N ILE A 389 6.89 -6.77 18.04
CA ILE A 389 6.08 -7.98 18.30
C ILE A 389 4.72 -7.65 18.93
N PRO A 390 4.60 -6.70 19.88
CA PRO A 390 3.30 -6.31 20.40
C PRO A 390 2.33 -5.78 19.33
N SER A 391 2.83 -5.22 18.22
CA SER A 391 2.01 -4.71 17.12
C SER A 391 1.25 -5.84 16.41
N LEU A 392 1.92 -6.98 16.14
CA LEU A 392 1.28 -8.18 15.58
C LEU A 392 0.08 -8.64 16.43
N HIS A 393 0.25 -8.68 17.75
CA HIS A 393 -0.83 -9.11 18.65
C HIS A 393 -1.99 -8.11 18.67
N LYS A 394 -1.70 -6.81 18.66
CA LYS A 394 -2.73 -5.77 18.64
C LYS A 394 -3.54 -5.76 17.32
N ALA A 395 -2.90 -6.00 16.19
CA ALA A 395 -3.58 -6.11 14.90
C ALA A 395 -4.47 -7.36 14.87
N MET A 396 -3.95 -8.52 15.29
CA MET A 396 -4.75 -9.75 15.44
C MET A 396 -5.95 -9.52 16.37
N ASP A 397 -5.76 -8.93 17.55
CA ASP A 397 -6.84 -8.64 18.50
C ASP A 397 -7.88 -7.69 17.89
N THR A 398 -7.45 -6.70 17.12
CA THR A 398 -8.34 -5.78 16.40
C THR A 398 -9.21 -6.54 15.39
N ILE A 399 -8.63 -7.46 14.61
CA ILE A 399 -9.37 -8.32 13.67
C ILE A 399 -10.42 -9.15 14.41
N VAL A 400 -10.05 -9.80 15.51
CA VAL A 400 -10.97 -10.58 16.35
C VAL A 400 -12.12 -9.72 16.89
N GLN A 401 -11.83 -8.50 17.34
CA GLN A 401 -12.84 -7.56 17.80
C GLN A 401 -13.77 -7.10 16.68
N ILE A 402 -13.28 -6.83 15.48
CA ILE A 402 -14.11 -6.52 14.30
C ILE A 402 -15.12 -7.66 14.06
N CYS A 403 -14.63 -8.91 14.03
CA CYS A 403 -15.47 -10.09 13.82
C CYS A 403 -16.58 -10.20 14.89
N SER A 404 -16.22 -10.00 16.16
CA SER A 404 -17.16 -10.09 17.29
C SER A 404 -18.21 -8.96 17.30
N ILE A 405 -17.81 -7.72 16.97
CA ILE A 405 -18.71 -6.57 16.87
C ILE A 405 -19.67 -6.76 15.70
N THR A 406 -19.14 -7.16 14.54
CA THR A 406 -19.94 -7.39 13.33
C THR A 406 -20.98 -8.49 13.52
N ALA A 407 -20.68 -9.54 14.28
CA ALA A 407 -21.65 -10.57 14.63
C ALA A 407 -22.88 -10.03 15.40
N GLN A 408 -22.74 -8.87 16.03
CA GLN A 408 -23.82 -8.21 16.79
C GLN A 408 -24.48 -7.08 15.99
N TYR A 409 -23.93 -6.75 14.85
CA TYR A 409 -24.48 -5.73 13.96
C TYR A 409 -25.78 -6.23 13.34
N ASN A 410 -26.82 -5.41 13.36
CA ASN A 410 -28.09 -5.65 12.68
C ASN A 410 -28.25 -4.51 11.65
N ASP A 411 -28.42 -4.86 10.41
CA ASP A 411 -28.80 -3.92 9.34
C ASP A 411 -30.13 -3.24 9.61
#